data_02210347ebd3ee153ae604a35af51607
#
_entry.id   02210347ebd3ee153ae604a35af51607
#
_cell.length_a   1.000
_cell.length_b   1.000
_cell.length_c   1.000
_cell.angle_alpha   90.00
_cell.angle_beta   90.00
_cell.angle_gamma   90.00
#
_symmetry.space_group_name_H-M   'P 1'
#
loop_
_entity.id
_entity.type
_entity.pdbx_description
1 polymer ?
#
loop_
_entity_poly.entity_id
_entity_poly.type
_entity_poly.pdbx_seq_one_letter_code
_entity_poly.pdbx_strand_id
1 'polypeptide(L)'
;MNQSRESRAATFMIAAALLDYPGQEWDEILAQIDSSLGQVSAEAAAEFSQFLEWARGKSRREVEEAYVETFDQKRRCCLELTYYATGDTRQRGIALTIVRDLYAAVGWQLENDQLPDYLPNILELAARTEGEEHELVEAMLSSHREGIEILHAALLSLSSPWAHVVAALRMALPEVDDATFARMQTLVRQGPPTEMVGMADRSELPWPTIQTPSSLVSPAGENEL
;
A
#
# COMPACT_ATOMS: atom_id res chain seq x y z
N MET A 1 -19.66 -0.79 12.53
CA MET A 1 -18.97 -1.13 13.83
C MET A 1 -17.52 -0.68 13.68
N ASN A 2 -17.02 0.20 14.56
CA ASN A 2 -15.66 0.70 14.45
C ASN A 2 -14.69 -0.43 14.89
N GLN A 3 -13.91 -1.00 13.95
CA GLN A 3 -12.91 -2.02 14.28
C GLN A 3 -11.83 -1.39 15.18
N SER A 4 -11.32 -2.15 16.15
CA SER A 4 -10.17 -1.68 16.93
C SER A 4 -8.95 -1.50 16.03
N ARG A 5 -8.03 -0.61 16.41
CA ARG A 5 -6.76 -0.42 15.69
C ARG A 5 -6.01 -1.74 15.56
N GLU A 6 -5.94 -2.52 16.62
CA GLU A 6 -5.25 -3.83 16.62
C GLU A 6 -5.86 -4.79 15.60
N SER A 7 -7.20 -4.83 15.48
CA SER A 7 -7.88 -5.67 14.49
C SER A 7 -7.61 -5.20 13.05
N ARG A 8 -7.53 -3.87 12.81
CA ARG A 8 -7.15 -3.35 11.49
C ARG A 8 -5.70 -3.66 11.15
N ALA A 9 -4.78 -3.45 12.09
CA ALA A 9 -3.36 -3.77 11.92
C ALA A 9 -3.15 -5.25 11.59
N ALA A 10 -3.85 -6.16 12.30
CA ALA A 10 -3.82 -7.58 12.01
C ALA A 10 -4.37 -7.89 10.60
N THR A 11 -5.46 -7.23 10.19
CA THR A 11 -6.03 -7.38 8.84
C THR A 11 -5.04 -6.91 7.77
N PHE A 12 -4.38 -5.77 7.97
CA PHE A 12 -3.37 -5.26 7.04
C PHE A 12 -2.17 -6.21 6.94
N MET A 13 -1.68 -6.75 8.06
CA MET A 13 -0.57 -7.68 8.06
C MET A 13 -0.90 -8.98 7.32
N ILE A 14 -2.08 -9.56 7.57
CA ILE A 14 -2.53 -10.77 6.87
C ILE A 14 -2.69 -10.49 5.38
N ALA A 15 -3.31 -9.38 5.01
CA ALA A 15 -3.48 -9.01 3.62
C ALA A 15 -2.13 -8.75 2.92
N ALA A 16 -1.17 -8.12 3.60
CA ALA A 16 0.20 -7.94 3.09
C ALA A 16 0.83 -9.28 2.74
N ALA A 17 0.82 -10.23 3.68
CA ALA A 17 1.43 -11.54 3.51
C ALA A 17 0.75 -12.38 2.39
N LEU A 18 -0.57 -12.25 2.19
CA LEU A 18 -1.31 -12.99 1.17
C LEU A 18 -1.29 -12.34 -0.22
N LEU A 19 -1.03 -11.03 -0.30
CA LEU A 19 -0.89 -10.30 -1.56
C LEU A 19 0.56 -10.25 -2.05
N ASP A 20 1.51 -10.64 -1.23
CA ASP A 20 2.90 -10.78 -1.66
C ASP A 20 3.11 -12.10 -2.43
N TYR A 21 4.23 -12.17 -3.18
CA TYR A 21 4.57 -13.36 -3.94
C TYR A 21 4.78 -14.57 -3.02
N PRO A 22 4.14 -15.73 -3.30
CA PRO A 22 4.25 -16.91 -2.45
C PRO A 22 5.66 -17.51 -2.50
N GLY A 23 6.49 -17.14 -1.51
CA GLY A 23 7.87 -17.55 -1.37
C GLY A 23 8.06 -18.94 -0.75
N GLN A 24 9.30 -19.22 -0.33
CA GLN A 24 9.65 -20.53 0.25
C GLN A 24 8.95 -20.84 1.57
N GLU A 25 8.62 -19.80 2.34
CA GLU A 25 7.97 -19.87 3.66
C GLU A 25 6.43 -19.89 3.57
N TRP A 26 5.88 -20.14 2.37
CA TRP A 26 4.44 -20.05 2.12
C TRP A 26 3.60 -20.89 3.08
N ASP A 27 3.96 -22.14 3.30
CA ASP A 27 3.20 -23.05 4.18
C ASP A 27 3.24 -22.58 5.64
N GLU A 28 4.36 -22.01 6.08
CA GLU A 28 4.52 -21.42 7.41
C GLU A 28 3.68 -20.17 7.57
N ILE A 29 3.65 -19.31 6.54
CA ILE A 29 2.81 -18.10 6.48
C ILE A 29 1.33 -18.47 6.60
N LEU A 30 0.86 -19.47 5.84
CA LEU A 30 -0.54 -19.92 5.92
C LEU A 30 -0.90 -20.43 7.33
N ALA A 31 0.00 -21.17 7.98
CA ALA A 31 -0.20 -21.67 9.34
C ALA A 31 -0.26 -20.54 10.37
N GLN A 32 0.60 -19.53 10.24
CA GLN A 32 0.61 -18.34 11.09
C GLN A 32 -0.67 -17.52 10.93
N ILE A 33 -1.12 -17.31 9.69
CA ILE A 33 -2.36 -16.59 9.40
C ILE A 33 -3.55 -17.30 10.02
N ASP A 34 -3.64 -18.62 9.84
CA ASP A 34 -4.73 -19.42 10.43
C ASP A 34 -4.84 -19.25 11.95
N SER A 35 -3.70 -19.25 12.64
CA SER A 35 -3.64 -19.01 14.09
C SER A 35 -3.99 -17.57 14.49
N SER A 36 -3.90 -16.61 13.55
CA SER A 36 -4.12 -15.19 13.80
C SER A 36 -5.52 -14.71 13.41
N LEU A 37 -6.35 -15.55 12.79
CA LEU A 37 -7.71 -15.17 12.37
C LEU A 37 -8.60 -14.65 13.50
N GLY A 38 -8.34 -15.07 14.75
CA GLY A 38 -9.06 -14.56 15.93
C GLY A 38 -8.75 -13.10 16.28
N GLN A 39 -7.73 -12.48 15.66
CA GLN A 39 -7.33 -11.09 15.89
C GLN A 39 -8.04 -10.08 14.97
N VAL A 40 -8.66 -10.55 13.90
CA VAL A 40 -9.39 -9.71 12.96
C VAL A 40 -10.90 -9.76 13.21
N SER A 41 -11.68 -8.93 12.52
CA SER A 41 -13.15 -9.02 12.62
C SER A 41 -13.68 -10.35 12.09
N ALA A 42 -14.85 -10.77 12.57
CA ALA A 42 -15.46 -12.03 12.13
C ALA A 42 -15.71 -12.06 10.60
N GLU A 43 -16.08 -10.91 10.04
CA GLU A 43 -16.30 -10.74 8.60
C GLU A 43 -14.99 -10.88 7.81
N ALA A 44 -13.91 -10.23 8.26
CA ALA A 44 -12.59 -10.34 7.63
C ALA A 44 -12.02 -11.77 7.79
N ALA A 45 -12.20 -12.41 8.94
CA ALA A 45 -11.81 -13.79 9.18
C ALA A 45 -12.51 -14.76 8.23
N ALA A 46 -13.81 -14.55 7.95
CA ALA A 46 -14.56 -15.37 7.00
C ALA A 46 -13.99 -15.25 5.58
N GLU A 47 -13.66 -14.04 5.13
CA GLU A 47 -13.04 -13.82 3.84
C GLU A 47 -11.64 -14.46 3.75
N PHE A 48 -10.78 -14.23 4.72
CA PHE A 48 -9.47 -14.89 4.75
C PHE A 48 -9.57 -16.41 4.77
N SER A 49 -10.56 -16.97 5.48
CA SER A 49 -10.79 -18.42 5.51
C SER A 49 -11.10 -19.00 4.14
N GLN A 50 -11.86 -18.27 3.29
CA GLN A 50 -12.14 -18.70 1.92
C GLN A 50 -10.83 -18.77 1.08
N PHE A 51 -9.95 -17.79 1.21
CA PHE A 51 -8.65 -17.83 0.54
C PHE A 51 -7.78 -18.99 1.06
N LEU A 52 -7.70 -19.18 2.37
CA LEU A 52 -6.91 -20.24 2.99
C LEU A 52 -7.41 -21.64 2.58
N GLU A 53 -8.72 -21.85 2.48
CA GLU A 53 -9.28 -23.12 2.00
C GLU A 53 -8.82 -23.41 0.56
N TRP A 54 -8.87 -22.41 -0.32
CA TRP A 54 -8.36 -22.54 -1.68
C TRP A 54 -6.86 -22.84 -1.70
N ALA A 55 -6.05 -22.10 -0.92
CA ALA A 55 -4.60 -22.23 -0.91
C ALA A 55 -4.13 -23.59 -0.38
N ARG A 56 -4.77 -24.13 0.67
CA ARG A 56 -4.44 -25.44 1.25
C ARG A 56 -4.69 -26.61 0.29
N GLY A 57 -5.59 -26.45 -0.67
CA GLY A 57 -5.86 -27.45 -1.71
C GLY A 57 -4.82 -27.50 -2.83
N LYS A 58 -3.73 -26.67 -2.73
CA LYS A 58 -2.75 -26.48 -3.80
C LYS A 58 -1.33 -26.65 -3.29
N SER A 59 -0.45 -27.11 -4.18
CA SER A 59 0.99 -27.00 -3.97
C SER A 59 1.42 -25.53 -4.09
N ARG A 60 2.53 -25.16 -3.44
CA ARG A 60 3.11 -23.82 -3.57
C ARG A 60 3.27 -23.39 -5.03
N ARG A 61 3.77 -24.29 -5.88
CA ARG A 61 3.96 -24.02 -7.31
C ARG A 61 2.66 -23.64 -8.03
N GLU A 62 1.54 -24.32 -7.73
CA GLU A 62 0.24 -23.96 -8.30
C GLU A 62 -0.23 -22.58 -7.83
N VAL A 63 0.11 -22.20 -6.58
CA VAL A 63 -0.19 -20.85 -6.07
C VAL A 63 0.69 -19.81 -6.76
N GLU A 64 2.00 -20.08 -6.93
CA GLU A 64 2.93 -19.20 -7.67
C GLU A 64 2.45 -18.97 -9.11
N GLU A 65 2.06 -20.04 -9.82
CA GLU A 65 1.54 -19.96 -11.19
C GLU A 65 0.25 -19.12 -11.24
N ALA A 66 -0.68 -19.34 -10.31
CA ALA A 66 -1.91 -18.55 -10.20
C ALA A 66 -1.66 -17.09 -9.85
N TYR A 67 -0.65 -16.80 -9.01
CA TYR A 67 -0.23 -15.44 -8.66
C TYR A 67 0.27 -14.69 -9.90
N VAL A 68 1.21 -15.27 -10.64
CA VAL A 68 1.77 -14.68 -11.87
C VAL A 68 0.66 -14.46 -12.90
N GLU A 69 -0.23 -15.45 -13.09
CA GLU A 69 -1.36 -15.29 -14.01
C GLU A 69 -2.28 -14.13 -13.61
N THR A 70 -2.49 -13.93 -12.30
CA THR A 70 -3.40 -12.90 -11.78
C THR A 70 -2.77 -11.52 -11.77
N PHE A 71 -1.58 -11.36 -11.19
CA PHE A 71 -1.01 -10.05 -10.89
C PHE A 71 -0.02 -9.57 -11.96
N ASP A 72 0.80 -10.47 -12.52
CA ASP A 72 1.82 -10.05 -13.50
C ASP A 72 1.25 -9.96 -14.92
N GLN A 73 0.29 -10.82 -15.27
CA GLN A 73 -0.25 -10.86 -16.63
C GLN A 73 -1.50 -9.98 -16.83
N LYS A 74 -2.16 -9.55 -15.75
CA LYS A 74 -3.40 -8.77 -15.83
C LYS A 74 -3.20 -7.35 -15.30
N ARG A 75 -2.95 -6.38 -16.18
CA ARG A 75 -2.75 -4.97 -15.79
C ARG A 75 -3.81 -4.38 -14.84
N ARG A 76 -5.05 -4.92 -14.88
CA ARG A 76 -6.14 -4.47 -13.99
C ARG A 76 -6.01 -5.00 -12.57
N CYS A 77 -5.14 -5.97 -12.33
CA CYS A 77 -4.87 -6.56 -11.03
C CYS A 77 -3.50 -6.14 -10.48
N CYS A 78 -2.92 -5.07 -10.98
CA CYS A 78 -1.61 -4.63 -10.52
C CYS A 78 -1.66 -4.21 -9.03
N LEU A 79 -0.59 -4.49 -8.31
CA LEU A 79 -0.50 -4.21 -6.88
C LEU A 79 0.18 -2.86 -6.56
N GLU A 80 0.52 -2.09 -7.58
CA GLU A 80 1.07 -0.75 -7.45
C GLU A 80 -0.09 0.27 -7.32
N LEU A 81 -0.26 0.82 -6.12
CA LEU A 81 -1.40 1.68 -5.80
C LEU A 81 -1.49 2.95 -6.66
N THR A 82 -0.35 3.58 -6.95
CA THR A 82 -0.34 4.82 -7.73
C THR A 82 -0.74 4.61 -9.19
N TYR A 83 -0.63 3.37 -9.69
CA TYR A 83 -0.98 3.03 -11.06
C TYR A 83 -2.46 3.31 -11.39
N TYR A 84 -3.36 3.06 -10.46
CA TYR A 84 -4.79 3.29 -10.67
C TYR A 84 -5.16 4.76 -10.84
N ALA A 85 -4.41 5.66 -10.20
CA ALA A 85 -4.64 7.10 -10.26
C ALA A 85 -3.88 7.78 -11.41
N THR A 86 -2.68 7.29 -11.75
CA THR A 86 -1.75 7.98 -12.64
C THR A 86 -1.47 7.25 -13.95
N GLY A 87 -1.74 5.94 -14.02
CA GLY A 87 -1.32 5.10 -15.13
C GLY A 87 0.20 5.11 -15.33
N ASP A 88 0.65 4.76 -16.54
CA ASP A 88 2.06 4.80 -16.94
C ASP A 88 2.46 6.21 -17.45
N THR A 89 2.25 7.23 -16.64
CA THR A 89 2.54 8.63 -17.00
C THR A 89 3.69 9.21 -16.16
N ARG A 90 4.19 10.40 -16.54
CA ARG A 90 5.16 11.14 -15.70
C ARG A 90 4.65 11.45 -14.29
N GLN A 91 3.35 11.57 -14.13
CA GLN A 91 2.70 11.78 -12.83
C GLN A 91 2.97 10.64 -11.85
N ARG A 92 3.15 9.41 -12.35
CA ARG A 92 3.53 8.27 -11.53
C ARG A 92 4.88 8.48 -10.84
N GLY A 93 5.86 9.06 -11.52
CA GLY A 93 7.16 9.37 -10.90
C GLY A 93 7.04 10.31 -9.69
N ILE A 94 6.16 11.31 -9.78
CA ILE A 94 5.89 12.23 -8.66
C ILE A 94 5.17 11.48 -7.52
N ALA A 95 4.15 10.69 -7.85
CA ALA A 95 3.42 9.91 -6.86
C ALA A 95 4.35 8.92 -6.10
N LEU A 96 5.24 8.23 -6.82
CA LEU A 96 6.26 7.36 -6.21
C LEU A 96 7.20 8.11 -5.26
N THR A 97 7.58 9.35 -5.61
CA THR A 97 8.39 10.19 -4.72
C THR A 97 7.64 10.51 -3.44
N ILE A 98 6.36 10.88 -3.53
CA ILE A 98 5.52 11.16 -2.36
C ILE A 98 5.43 9.94 -1.43
N VAL A 99 5.23 8.75 -1.99
CA VAL A 99 5.17 7.52 -1.18
C VAL A 99 6.52 7.23 -0.53
N ARG A 100 7.63 7.44 -1.23
CA ARG A 100 8.98 7.30 -0.66
C ARG A 100 9.23 8.29 0.48
N ASP A 101 8.80 9.54 0.32
CA ASP A 101 8.91 10.57 1.34
C ASP A 101 8.07 10.19 2.58
N LEU A 102 6.91 9.51 2.40
CA LEU A 102 6.11 8.96 3.50
C LEU A 102 6.90 7.91 4.30
N TYR A 103 7.55 6.94 3.64
CA TYR A 103 8.39 5.95 4.35
C TYR A 103 9.46 6.64 5.19
N ALA A 104 10.15 7.62 4.62
CA ALA A 104 11.16 8.38 5.35
C ALA A 104 10.57 9.16 6.55
N ALA A 105 9.37 9.74 6.39
CA ALA A 105 8.68 10.49 7.43
C ALA A 105 8.30 9.64 8.64
N VAL A 106 7.93 8.38 8.40
CA VAL A 106 7.60 7.42 9.47
C VAL A 106 8.80 6.58 9.93
N GLY A 107 10.02 6.98 9.55
CA GLY A 107 11.26 6.35 10.02
C GLY A 107 11.59 5.00 9.39
N TRP A 108 10.94 4.64 8.28
CA TRP A 108 11.14 3.38 7.58
C TRP A 108 11.89 3.57 6.27
N GLN A 109 12.60 2.55 5.84
CA GLN A 109 13.28 2.50 4.55
C GLN A 109 12.90 1.22 3.83
N LEU A 110 12.66 1.35 2.53
CA LEU A 110 12.47 0.19 1.66
C LEU A 110 13.81 -0.50 1.42
N GLU A 111 13.82 -1.80 1.52
CA GLU A 111 14.97 -2.60 1.11
C GLU A 111 14.99 -2.69 -0.42
N ASN A 112 16.14 -2.32 -1.02
CA ASN A 112 16.43 -2.44 -2.44
C ASN A 112 15.51 -1.66 -3.41
N ASP A 113 15.52 -2.06 -4.69
CA ASP A 113 14.82 -1.42 -5.82
C ASP A 113 13.30 -1.68 -5.86
N GLN A 114 12.67 -2.00 -4.72
CA GLN A 114 11.22 -2.19 -4.65
C GLN A 114 10.48 -0.89 -4.92
N LEU A 115 9.36 -1.01 -5.63
CA LEU A 115 8.49 0.14 -5.85
C LEU A 115 7.82 0.55 -4.53
N PRO A 116 7.90 1.83 -4.14
CA PRO A 116 7.39 2.28 -2.85
C PRO A 116 5.87 2.16 -2.73
N ASP A 117 5.15 2.12 -3.85
CA ASP A 117 3.69 2.02 -3.91
C ASP A 117 3.17 0.58 -4.01
N TYR A 118 4.04 -0.42 -3.83
CA TYR A 118 3.64 -1.82 -3.80
C TYR A 118 2.73 -2.09 -2.59
N LEU A 119 1.50 -2.50 -2.85
CA LEU A 119 0.44 -2.61 -1.85
C LEU A 119 0.83 -3.46 -0.63
N PRO A 120 1.44 -4.65 -0.76
CA PRO A 120 1.89 -5.43 0.39
C PRO A 120 2.81 -4.65 1.34
N ASN A 121 3.78 -3.90 0.81
CA ASN A 121 4.71 -3.12 1.63
C ASN A 121 4.01 -1.98 2.40
N ILE A 122 3.04 -1.31 1.76
CA ILE A 122 2.28 -0.24 2.41
C ILE A 122 1.36 -0.81 3.50
N LEU A 123 0.77 -1.97 3.27
CA LEU A 123 -0.05 -2.66 4.27
C LEU A 123 0.79 -3.11 5.47
N GLU A 124 2.00 -3.64 5.24
CA GLU A 124 2.93 -3.97 6.31
C GLU A 124 3.33 -2.71 7.10
N LEU A 125 3.63 -1.61 6.40
CA LEU A 125 3.93 -0.34 7.04
C LEU A 125 2.77 0.14 7.91
N ALA A 126 1.53 0.10 7.40
CA ALA A 126 0.32 0.46 8.15
C ALA A 126 0.10 -0.42 9.38
N ALA A 127 0.42 -1.71 9.29
CA ALA A 127 0.30 -2.64 10.40
C ALA A 127 1.34 -2.39 11.51
N ARG A 128 2.52 -1.90 11.16
CA ARG A 128 3.67 -1.74 12.07
C ARG A 128 3.83 -0.35 12.67
N THR A 129 3.21 0.68 12.07
CA THR A 129 3.30 2.07 12.57
C THR A 129 2.28 2.33 13.67
N GLU A 130 2.56 3.34 14.51
CA GLU A 130 1.73 3.75 15.65
C GLU A 130 1.56 5.26 15.71
N GLY A 131 0.51 5.72 16.44
CA GLY A 131 0.28 7.14 16.68
C GLY A 131 0.11 7.95 15.38
N GLU A 132 0.74 9.10 15.30
CA GLU A 132 0.65 10.01 14.14
C GLU A 132 1.21 9.38 12.86
N GLU A 133 2.23 8.53 12.96
CA GLU A 133 2.80 7.81 11.82
C GLU A 133 1.77 6.87 11.18
N HIS A 134 1.03 6.14 12.01
CA HIS A 134 -0.05 5.27 11.56
C HIS A 134 -1.15 6.06 10.84
N GLU A 135 -1.55 7.22 11.38
CA GLU A 135 -2.57 8.08 10.76
C GLU A 135 -2.15 8.55 9.36
N LEU A 136 -0.87 8.86 9.16
CA LEU A 136 -0.33 9.23 7.85
C LEU A 136 -0.41 8.09 6.84
N VAL A 137 -0.05 6.87 7.25
CA VAL A 137 -0.09 5.69 6.37
C VAL A 137 -1.54 5.30 6.06
N GLU A 138 -2.43 5.33 7.05
CA GLU A 138 -3.86 5.08 6.83
C GLU A 138 -4.49 6.12 5.89
N ALA A 139 -4.13 7.40 6.02
CA ALA A 139 -4.59 8.45 5.12
C ALA A 139 -4.14 8.19 3.67
N MET A 140 -2.90 7.73 3.50
CA MET A 140 -2.38 7.34 2.18
C MET A 140 -3.16 6.16 1.59
N LEU A 141 -3.36 5.08 2.35
CA LEU A 141 -4.19 3.94 1.91
C LEU A 141 -5.61 4.36 1.55
N SER A 142 -6.23 5.20 2.38
CA SER A 142 -7.58 5.72 2.16
C SER A 142 -7.65 6.58 0.90
N SER A 143 -6.60 7.35 0.60
CA SER A 143 -6.52 8.15 -0.63
C SER A 143 -6.50 7.30 -1.91
N HIS A 144 -6.09 6.04 -1.81
CA HIS A 144 -6.05 5.09 -2.91
C HIS A 144 -7.19 4.05 -2.87
N ARG A 145 -8.21 4.31 -2.05
CA ARG A 145 -9.36 3.40 -1.90
C ARG A 145 -10.02 3.05 -3.24
N GLU A 146 -10.18 4.01 -4.13
CA GLU A 146 -10.76 3.77 -5.46
C GLU A 146 -9.95 2.73 -6.26
N GLY A 147 -8.61 2.79 -6.20
CA GLY A 147 -7.74 1.80 -6.82
C GLY A 147 -7.95 0.40 -6.22
N ILE A 148 -8.09 0.30 -4.90
CA ILE A 148 -8.37 -0.96 -4.20
C ILE A 148 -9.75 -1.52 -4.58
N GLU A 149 -10.77 -0.66 -4.76
CA GLU A 149 -12.09 -1.07 -5.24
C GLU A 149 -12.02 -1.60 -6.69
N ILE A 150 -11.25 -0.94 -7.56
CA ILE A 150 -11.02 -1.39 -8.94
C ILE A 150 -10.30 -2.74 -8.95
N LEU A 151 -9.26 -2.91 -8.13
CA LEU A 151 -8.54 -4.18 -7.96
C LEU A 151 -9.50 -5.29 -7.53
N HIS A 152 -10.32 -5.05 -6.50
CA HIS A 152 -11.30 -6.02 -6.03
C HIS A 152 -12.28 -6.43 -7.13
N ALA A 153 -12.86 -5.47 -7.85
CA ALA A 153 -13.77 -5.74 -8.96
C ALA A 153 -13.12 -6.55 -10.09
N ALA A 154 -11.85 -6.25 -10.40
CA ALA A 154 -11.08 -6.99 -11.37
C ALA A 154 -10.85 -8.46 -10.93
N LEU A 155 -10.44 -8.68 -9.68
CA LEU A 155 -10.25 -10.01 -9.11
C LEU A 155 -11.54 -10.83 -9.08
N LEU A 156 -12.67 -10.21 -8.72
CA LEU A 156 -13.99 -10.84 -8.79
C LEU A 156 -14.34 -11.28 -10.21
N SER A 157 -14.09 -10.43 -11.21
CA SER A 157 -14.37 -10.74 -12.62
C SER A 157 -13.57 -11.92 -13.15
N LEU A 158 -12.41 -12.18 -12.54
CA LEU A 158 -11.53 -13.31 -12.86
C LEU A 158 -11.83 -14.56 -12.00
N SER A 159 -12.79 -14.48 -11.08
CA SER A 159 -13.01 -15.51 -10.06
C SER A 159 -11.73 -15.86 -9.30
N SER A 160 -10.85 -14.86 -9.10
CA SER A 160 -9.58 -15.03 -8.41
C SER A 160 -9.80 -15.18 -6.91
N PRO A 161 -9.14 -16.11 -6.23
CA PRO A 161 -9.25 -16.29 -4.77
C PRO A 161 -8.75 -15.08 -4.01
N TRP A 162 -7.82 -14.30 -4.57
CA TRP A 162 -7.36 -13.04 -3.96
C TRP A 162 -8.45 -11.98 -3.84
N ALA A 163 -9.60 -12.14 -4.51
CA ALA A 163 -10.78 -11.30 -4.28
C ALA A 163 -11.20 -11.31 -2.80
N HIS A 164 -11.11 -12.44 -2.14
CA HIS A 164 -11.39 -12.59 -0.71
C HIS A 164 -10.40 -11.81 0.16
N VAL A 165 -9.12 -11.85 -0.19
CA VAL A 165 -8.08 -11.10 0.53
C VAL A 165 -8.35 -9.60 0.44
N VAL A 166 -8.64 -9.10 -0.76
CA VAL A 166 -8.95 -7.68 -0.97
C VAL A 166 -10.30 -7.30 -0.35
N ALA A 167 -11.28 -8.21 -0.30
CA ALA A 167 -12.55 -7.99 0.39
C ALA A 167 -12.33 -7.75 1.90
N ALA A 168 -11.52 -8.57 2.57
CA ALA A 168 -11.14 -8.38 3.97
C ALA A 168 -10.38 -7.05 4.19
N LEU A 169 -9.43 -6.71 3.32
CA LEU A 169 -8.70 -5.45 3.34
C LEU A 169 -9.65 -4.24 3.30
N ARG A 170 -10.62 -4.24 2.39
CA ARG A 170 -11.60 -3.15 2.21
C ARG A 170 -12.43 -2.88 3.47
N MET A 171 -12.72 -3.91 4.26
CA MET A 171 -13.43 -3.77 5.54
C MET A 171 -12.59 -3.11 6.63
N ALA A 172 -11.26 -3.21 6.53
CA ALA A 172 -10.33 -2.61 7.49
C ALA A 172 -9.94 -1.17 7.13
N LEU A 173 -10.14 -0.75 5.87
CA LEU A 173 -9.85 0.62 5.45
C LEU A 173 -10.82 1.58 6.13
N PRO A 174 -10.32 2.69 6.71
CA PRO A 174 -11.18 3.70 7.29
C PRO A 174 -12.14 4.27 6.23
N GLU A 175 -13.36 4.58 6.65
CA GLU A 175 -14.27 5.34 5.81
C GLU A 175 -13.69 6.73 5.59
N VAL A 176 -13.64 7.13 4.34
CA VAL A 176 -13.21 8.48 3.98
C VAL A 176 -14.39 9.41 4.19
N ASP A 177 -14.26 10.42 5.04
CA ASP A 177 -15.29 11.44 5.17
C ASP A 177 -15.46 12.24 3.87
N ASP A 178 -16.66 12.83 3.69
CA ASP A 178 -16.99 13.58 2.47
C ASP A 178 -16.00 14.72 2.21
N ALA A 179 -15.43 15.33 3.24
CA ALA A 179 -14.44 16.40 3.12
C ALA A 179 -13.09 15.87 2.63
N THR A 180 -12.65 14.71 3.11
CA THR A 180 -11.45 14.04 2.64
C THR A 180 -11.65 13.53 1.21
N PHE A 181 -12.82 12.95 0.90
CA PHE A 181 -13.16 12.51 -0.45
C PHE A 181 -13.20 13.68 -1.44
N ALA A 182 -13.79 14.83 -1.06
CA ALA A 182 -13.82 16.04 -1.89
C ALA A 182 -12.41 16.64 -2.11
N ARG A 183 -11.54 16.60 -1.09
CA ARG A 183 -10.13 17.01 -1.23
C ARG A 183 -9.38 16.10 -2.19
N MET A 184 -9.57 14.78 -2.07
CA MET A 184 -8.99 13.81 -2.99
C MET A 184 -9.47 14.02 -4.43
N GLN A 185 -10.80 14.19 -4.64
CA GLN A 185 -11.33 14.46 -5.96
C GLN A 185 -10.76 15.76 -6.55
N THR A 186 -10.56 16.77 -5.73
CA THR A 186 -9.97 18.04 -6.15
C THR A 186 -8.52 17.85 -6.57
N LEU A 187 -7.72 17.12 -5.79
CA LEU A 187 -6.34 16.79 -6.13
C LEU A 187 -6.23 15.95 -7.42
N VAL A 188 -7.12 14.97 -7.60
CA VAL A 188 -7.17 14.16 -8.82
C VAL A 188 -7.59 15.00 -10.04
N ARG A 189 -8.54 15.95 -9.88
CA ARG A 189 -9.02 16.81 -10.97
C ARG A 189 -8.07 17.93 -11.35
N GLN A 190 -7.35 18.49 -10.39
CA GLN A 190 -6.40 19.58 -10.63
C GLN A 190 -5.14 19.09 -11.33
N GLY A 191 -4.88 17.78 -11.31
CA GLY A 191 -3.63 17.22 -11.79
C GLY A 191 -2.45 17.70 -10.94
N PRO A 192 -1.23 17.19 -11.18
CA PRO A 192 -0.05 17.81 -10.63
C PRO A 192 0.07 19.22 -11.19
N PRO A 193 0.64 20.15 -10.42
CA PRO A 193 0.87 21.52 -10.90
C PRO A 193 1.58 21.45 -12.24
N THR A 194 1.06 22.23 -13.20
CA THR A 194 1.60 22.32 -14.55
C THR A 194 3.11 22.53 -14.46
N GLU A 195 3.90 21.66 -15.10
CA GLU A 195 5.34 21.78 -15.13
C GLU A 195 5.74 23.20 -15.56
N MET A 196 6.07 24.07 -14.63
CA MET A 196 6.92 25.18 -14.90
C MET A 196 8.33 24.60 -15.06
N VAL A 197 8.81 24.58 -16.27
CA VAL A 197 10.18 24.17 -16.60
C VAL A 197 11.12 24.98 -15.68
N GLY A 198 11.66 24.31 -14.67
CA GLY A 198 12.75 24.84 -13.88
C GLY A 198 12.48 25.27 -12.45
N MET A 199 11.65 24.65 -11.68
CA MET A 199 11.68 24.59 -10.19
C MET A 199 10.27 24.32 -9.67
N ALA A 200 10.01 23.06 -9.32
CA ALA A 200 8.84 22.75 -8.51
C ALA A 200 9.05 23.34 -7.12
N ASP A 201 8.29 24.34 -6.76
CA ASP A 201 8.24 24.83 -5.38
C ASP A 201 7.57 23.76 -4.52
N ARG A 202 8.35 23.09 -3.70
CA ARG A 202 7.87 22.05 -2.78
C ARG A 202 6.90 22.58 -1.71
N SER A 203 6.76 23.89 -1.60
CA SER A 203 5.89 24.53 -0.61
C SER A 203 4.39 24.43 -0.93
N GLU A 204 4.00 24.07 -2.15
CA GLU A 204 2.61 23.92 -2.59
C GLU A 204 2.08 22.49 -2.57
N LEU A 205 2.87 21.51 -2.15
CA LEU A 205 2.40 20.14 -1.98
C LEU A 205 1.51 20.06 -0.74
N PRO A 206 0.35 19.38 -0.79
CA PRO A 206 -0.61 19.31 0.32
C PRO A 206 -0.14 18.45 1.51
N TRP A 207 1.12 18.06 1.52
CA TRP A 207 1.73 17.29 2.59
C TRP A 207 2.69 18.16 3.42
N PRO A 208 2.81 17.94 4.73
CA PRO A 208 3.72 18.72 5.56
C PRO A 208 5.14 18.61 5.00
N THR A 209 5.72 19.76 4.67
CA THR A 209 7.10 19.86 4.24
C THR A 209 7.99 19.47 5.42
N ILE A 210 8.58 18.28 5.37
CA ILE A 210 9.56 17.86 6.36
C ILE A 210 10.83 18.66 6.07
N GLN A 211 11.16 19.58 6.98
CA GLN A 211 12.45 20.26 6.95
C GLN A 211 13.55 19.22 7.19
N THR A 212 14.31 18.88 6.16
CA THR A 212 15.56 18.14 6.34
C THR A 212 16.48 18.98 7.24
N PRO A 213 17.05 18.42 8.32
CA PRO A 213 18.01 19.16 9.12
C PRO A 213 19.21 19.53 8.25
N SER A 214 19.45 20.84 8.12
CA SER A 214 20.67 21.39 7.52
C SER A 214 21.86 21.07 8.43
N SER A 215 22.45 19.92 8.26
CA SER A 215 23.76 19.66 8.86
C SER A 215 24.44 18.55 8.06
N LEU A 216 25.28 18.97 7.15
CA LEU A 216 26.55 18.35 6.80
C LEU A 216 27.11 19.05 5.54
N VAL A 217 27.41 20.34 5.68
CA VAL A 217 28.41 20.97 4.83
C VAL A 217 29.66 21.10 5.72
N SER A 218 30.63 20.21 5.54
CA SER A 218 31.97 20.42 6.03
C SER A 218 32.58 21.62 5.31
N PRO A 219 33.20 22.57 6.01
CA PRO A 219 33.95 23.62 5.35
C PRO A 219 35.19 22.99 4.71
N ALA A 220 35.33 23.15 3.40
CA ALA A 220 36.58 22.89 2.72
C ALA A 220 37.65 23.79 3.30
N GLY A 221 38.71 23.18 3.81
CA GLY A 221 39.87 23.87 4.34
C GLY A 221 40.54 24.74 3.29
N GLU A 222 40.74 25.96 3.66
CA GLU A 222 41.75 26.84 3.08
C GLU A 222 43.14 26.18 3.23
N ASN A 223 43.83 26.05 2.14
CA ASN A 223 45.26 25.84 2.16
C ASN A 223 45.93 26.99 1.40
N GLU A 224 46.36 27.99 2.17
CA GLU A 224 47.45 28.86 1.74
C GLU A 224 48.79 28.11 1.88
N LEU A 225 49.56 28.19 0.86
CA LEU A 225 50.99 28.44 0.69
C LEU A 225 51.54 27.70 -0.52
#